data_3328e978de9fd2092d9f4963ddd1b544
#
_entry.id   3328e978de9fd2092d9f4963ddd1b544
#
_cell.length_a   1.000
_cell.length_b   1.000
_cell.length_c   1.000
_cell.angle_alpha   90.00
_cell.angle_beta   90.00
_cell.angle_gamma   90.00
#
_symmetry.space_group_name_H-M   'P 1'
#
loop_
_entity.id
_entity.type
_entity.pdbx_description
1 polymer ?
#
loop_
_entity_poly.entity_id
_entity_poly.type
_entity_poly.pdbx_seq_one_letter_code
_entity_poly.pdbx_strand_id
1 'polypeptide(L)'
;MGRAIRLLTLAIILLLSACTGIPHAREVFDIEDSVAVECSSVDDWVEEPSPAYALILGVVAVPGAESTSQAMQTANADGGLWESTKSGLIVPNGGKPFILSVPQDVQDRLYIWDWGTGGFKYEIRVPGCERSEDYVDDWVVFAGGLTVREPECVPLVVSDGSEEVRVMVGVGAPCPGQEPPPE
;
A
#
# COMPACT_ATOMS: atom_id res chain seq x y z
N MET A 1 66.13 -47.00 7.08
CA MET A 1 65.39 -46.56 5.88
C MET A 1 63.94 -46.36 6.33
N GLY A 2 63.59 -45.12 6.73
CA GLY A 2 62.21 -44.77 7.19
C GLY A 2 61.65 -43.67 6.30
N ARG A 3 60.55 -43.97 5.59
CA ARG A 3 59.81 -43.00 4.78
C ARG A 3 58.76 -42.32 5.67
N ALA A 4 58.94 -41.03 5.93
CA ALA A 4 57.93 -40.20 6.56
C ALA A 4 56.84 -39.83 5.55
N ILE A 5 55.61 -40.26 5.83
CA ILE A 5 54.40 -39.85 5.09
C ILE A 5 53.92 -38.55 5.73
N ARG A 6 54.00 -37.46 5.04
CA ARG A 6 53.39 -36.17 5.43
C ARG A 6 51.91 -36.19 4.99
N LEU A 7 51.02 -36.26 5.95
CA LEU A 7 49.58 -36.02 5.78
C LEU A 7 49.35 -34.53 5.61
N LEU A 8 48.97 -34.14 4.40
CA LEU A 8 48.53 -32.80 4.07
C LEU A 8 47.06 -32.66 4.46
N THR A 9 46.74 -32.04 5.60
CA THR A 9 45.37 -31.71 5.99
C THR A 9 44.91 -30.50 5.20
N LEU A 10 44.03 -30.74 4.23
CA LEU A 10 43.35 -29.68 3.45
C LEU A 10 42.23 -29.14 4.30
N ALA A 11 42.40 -27.96 4.92
CA ALA A 11 41.33 -27.24 5.60
C ALA A 11 40.45 -26.58 4.54
N ILE A 12 39.29 -27.18 4.26
CA ILE A 12 38.23 -26.55 3.46
C ILE A 12 37.54 -25.52 4.35
N ILE A 13 37.87 -24.26 4.16
CA ILE A 13 37.14 -23.13 4.75
C ILE A 13 35.86 -22.98 3.92
N LEU A 14 34.77 -23.50 4.42
CA LEU A 14 33.42 -23.18 3.94
C LEU A 14 33.13 -21.72 4.32
N LEU A 15 33.32 -20.83 3.37
CA LEU A 15 32.76 -19.49 3.41
C LEU A 15 31.25 -19.59 3.30
N LEU A 16 30.57 -19.66 4.46
CA LEU A 16 29.14 -19.41 4.55
C LEU A 16 28.92 -17.94 4.21
N SER A 17 28.62 -17.65 2.95
CA SER A 17 28.04 -16.38 2.55
C SER A 17 26.68 -16.29 3.23
N ALA A 18 26.64 -15.63 4.38
CA ALA A 18 25.41 -15.18 4.96
C ALA A 18 24.82 -14.13 4.00
N CYS A 19 23.92 -14.57 3.11
CA CYS A 19 22.99 -13.65 2.47
C CYS A 19 22.16 -13.07 3.62
N THR A 20 22.52 -11.89 4.09
CA THR A 20 21.63 -11.07 4.90
C THR A 20 20.52 -10.63 3.96
N GLY A 21 19.49 -11.46 3.83
CA GLY A 21 18.28 -11.12 3.10
C GLY A 21 17.70 -9.84 3.72
N ILE A 22 17.30 -8.90 2.88
CA ILE A 22 16.53 -7.75 3.32
C ILE A 22 15.21 -8.32 3.89
N PRO A 23 14.82 -7.96 5.12
CA PRO A 23 13.62 -8.51 5.72
C PRO A 23 12.40 -8.22 4.83
N HIS A 24 11.53 -9.21 4.65
CA HIS A 24 10.26 -9.02 3.98
C HIS A 24 9.36 -8.11 4.83
N ALA A 25 8.40 -7.43 4.20
CA ALA A 25 7.47 -6.55 4.89
C ALA A 25 6.81 -7.23 6.11
N ARG A 26 6.45 -8.51 6.00
CA ARG A 26 5.87 -9.31 7.11
C ARG A 26 6.83 -9.56 8.29
N GLU A 27 8.14 -9.40 8.10
CA GLU A 27 9.13 -9.53 9.20
C GLU A 27 9.27 -8.22 9.99
N VAL A 28 8.89 -7.08 9.37
CA VAL A 28 8.97 -5.75 9.96
C VAL A 28 7.63 -5.32 10.55
N PHE A 29 6.53 -5.68 9.88
CA PHE A 29 5.18 -5.30 10.26
C PHE A 29 4.29 -6.53 10.42
N ASP A 30 3.33 -6.46 11.35
CA ASP A 30 2.25 -7.44 11.44
C ASP A 30 1.22 -7.12 10.34
N ILE A 31 1.28 -7.86 9.22
CA ILE A 31 0.47 -7.60 8.03
C ILE A 31 -0.64 -8.64 7.94
N GLU A 32 -1.87 -8.18 7.95
CA GLU A 32 -3.05 -8.99 7.71
C GLU A 32 -3.31 -9.14 6.20
N ASP A 33 -3.75 -10.34 5.78
CA ASP A 33 -4.01 -10.61 4.36
C ASP A 33 -5.22 -9.80 3.85
N SER A 34 -6.30 -9.76 4.62
CA SER A 34 -7.54 -9.07 4.23
C SER A 34 -8.38 -8.67 5.45
N VAL A 35 -8.84 -7.43 5.48
CA VAL A 35 -9.66 -6.87 6.58
C VAL A 35 -10.86 -6.12 6.01
N ALA A 36 -11.99 -6.20 6.72
CA ALA A 36 -13.16 -5.36 6.42
C ALA A 36 -13.03 -3.98 7.09
N VAL A 37 -13.30 -2.93 6.34
CA VAL A 37 -13.43 -1.57 6.87
C VAL A 37 -14.70 -1.48 7.70
N GLU A 38 -14.62 -0.87 8.87
CA GLU A 38 -15.79 -0.60 9.69
C GLU A 38 -16.42 0.74 9.31
N CYS A 39 -17.72 0.76 9.02
CA CYS A 39 -18.44 1.99 8.64
C CYS A 39 -18.37 3.09 9.72
N SER A 40 -18.11 2.71 10.96
CA SER A 40 -17.91 3.64 12.09
C SER A 40 -16.53 4.30 12.13
N SER A 41 -15.58 3.83 11.31
CA SER A 41 -14.19 4.33 11.26
C SER A 41 -14.01 5.53 10.33
N VAL A 42 -15.09 6.25 10.01
CA VAL A 42 -15.01 7.49 9.23
C VAL A 42 -14.30 8.57 10.05
N ASP A 43 -13.25 9.15 9.48
CA ASP A 43 -12.46 10.21 10.11
C ASP A 43 -12.94 11.61 9.74
N ASP A 44 -13.43 11.77 8.51
CA ASP A 44 -13.84 13.06 7.95
C ASP A 44 -14.86 12.86 6.81
N TRP A 45 -15.39 13.96 6.29
CA TRP A 45 -16.24 13.99 5.09
C TRP A 45 -15.92 15.21 4.24
N VAL A 46 -16.22 15.10 2.96
CA VAL A 46 -15.95 16.14 1.96
C VAL A 46 -17.10 16.25 0.96
N GLU A 47 -17.35 17.45 0.46
CA GLU A 47 -18.37 17.69 -0.56
C GLU A 47 -18.03 16.95 -1.86
N GLU A 48 -16.74 17.00 -2.26
CA GLU A 48 -16.20 16.26 -3.41
C GLU A 48 -14.71 15.94 -3.23
N PRO A 49 -14.22 14.83 -3.82
CA PRO A 49 -12.79 14.55 -3.85
C PRO A 49 -12.01 15.62 -4.61
N SER A 50 -10.86 16.03 -4.10
CA SER A 50 -9.99 16.99 -4.77
C SER A 50 -9.44 16.42 -6.10
N PRO A 51 -8.92 17.26 -7.02
CA PRO A 51 -8.29 16.81 -8.28
C PRO A 51 -7.06 15.89 -8.10
N ALA A 52 -6.52 15.76 -6.88
CA ALA A 52 -5.46 14.81 -6.56
C ALA A 52 -5.96 13.36 -6.44
N TYR A 53 -7.27 13.14 -6.57
CA TYR A 53 -7.91 11.83 -6.50
C TYR A 53 -8.54 11.47 -7.84
N ALA A 54 -8.49 10.20 -8.20
CA ALA A 54 -9.21 9.66 -9.35
C ALA A 54 -10.35 8.75 -8.87
N LEU A 55 -11.55 8.99 -9.38
CA LEU A 55 -12.70 8.15 -9.11
C LEU A 55 -12.61 6.86 -9.94
N ILE A 56 -12.52 5.71 -9.27
CA ILE A 56 -12.39 4.39 -9.87
C ILE A 56 -13.71 3.63 -9.71
N LEU A 57 -14.25 3.09 -10.81
CA LEU A 57 -15.52 2.34 -10.87
C LEU A 57 -16.73 3.07 -10.25
N GLY A 58 -16.61 4.36 -9.93
CA GLY A 58 -17.65 5.10 -9.22
C GLY A 58 -17.81 4.71 -7.74
N VAL A 59 -16.90 3.90 -7.17
CA VAL A 59 -17.00 3.37 -5.79
C VAL A 59 -15.94 3.93 -4.85
N VAL A 60 -14.81 4.41 -5.36
CA VAL A 60 -13.71 4.93 -4.55
C VAL A 60 -12.92 5.98 -5.29
N ALA A 61 -12.51 7.04 -4.60
CA ALA A 61 -11.54 8.00 -5.10
C ALA A 61 -10.15 7.67 -4.52
N VAL A 62 -9.22 7.30 -5.42
CA VAL A 62 -7.87 6.86 -5.09
C VAL A 62 -6.90 8.02 -5.25
N PRO A 63 -6.12 8.37 -4.21
CA PRO A 63 -5.13 9.44 -4.27
C PRO A 63 -3.94 9.04 -5.14
N GLY A 64 -3.31 10.01 -5.81
CA GLY A 64 -2.07 9.81 -6.57
C GLY A 64 -2.18 8.83 -7.74
N ALA A 65 -3.41 8.46 -8.17
CA ALA A 65 -3.61 7.61 -9.34
C ALA A 65 -3.00 8.25 -10.59
N GLU A 66 -2.53 7.44 -11.53
CA GLU A 66 -1.83 7.90 -12.77
C GLU A 66 -2.62 8.91 -13.60
N SER A 67 -3.95 8.91 -13.48
CA SER A 67 -4.82 9.91 -14.12
C SER A 67 -4.85 11.27 -13.42
N THR A 68 -4.23 11.39 -12.22
CA THR A 68 -4.07 12.66 -11.52
C THR A 68 -2.77 13.34 -11.94
N SER A 69 -2.67 14.66 -11.70
CA SER A 69 -1.50 15.44 -12.15
C SER A 69 -0.23 15.16 -11.36
N GLN A 70 -0.32 14.59 -10.15
CA GLN A 70 0.80 14.54 -9.22
C GLN A 70 0.84 13.27 -8.38
N ALA A 71 2.05 12.77 -8.11
CA ALA A 71 2.28 11.68 -7.17
C ALA A 71 2.05 12.13 -5.72
N MET A 72 1.75 11.18 -4.84
CA MET A 72 1.63 11.41 -3.41
C MET A 72 3.00 11.64 -2.77
N GLN A 73 3.04 12.56 -1.80
CA GLN A 73 4.21 12.75 -0.95
C GLN A 73 4.33 11.60 0.07
N THR A 74 5.56 11.21 0.38
CA THR A 74 5.88 10.23 1.39
C THR A 74 6.69 10.84 2.54
N ALA A 75 6.70 10.12 3.66
CA ALA A 75 7.60 10.36 4.78
C ALA A 75 8.19 9.03 5.24
N ASN A 76 9.39 9.09 5.82
CA ASN A 76 10.06 7.91 6.36
C ASN A 76 9.18 7.21 7.41
N ALA A 77 9.02 5.92 7.25
CA ALA A 77 8.42 5.01 8.20
C ALA A 77 9.49 4.02 8.68
N ASP A 78 9.28 3.45 9.87
CA ASP A 78 10.12 2.39 10.43
C ASP A 78 11.64 2.66 10.33
N GLY A 79 12.08 3.83 10.80
CA GLY A 79 13.50 4.18 10.85
C GLY A 79 14.16 4.38 9.47
N GLY A 80 13.38 4.58 8.40
CA GLY A 80 13.86 4.91 7.06
C GLY A 80 14.05 3.70 6.13
N LEU A 81 13.59 2.52 6.51
CA LEU A 81 13.57 1.34 5.63
C LEU A 81 12.33 1.32 4.71
N TRP A 82 11.31 2.06 5.07
CA TRP A 82 10.03 2.16 4.38
C TRP A 82 9.57 3.61 4.33
N GLU A 83 8.76 3.92 3.32
CA GLU A 83 8.15 5.22 3.15
C GLU A 83 6.64 5.11 3.08
N SER A 84 5.94 5.97 3.82
CA SER A 84 4.47 5.96 3.88
C SER A 84 3.88 7.29 3.42
N THR A 85 2.77 7.19 2.68
CA THR A 85 1.91 8.35 2.45
C THR A 85 0.97 8.54 3.62
N LYS A 86 0.43 9.74 3.78
CA LYS A 86 -0.72 10.02 4.62
C LYS A 86 -1.81 10.61 3.74
N SER A 87 -2.85 9.83 3.48
CA SER A 87 -3.94 10.21 2.57
C SER A 87 -5.26 9.59 3.00
N GLY A 88 -6.36 10.25 2.66
CA GLY A 88 -7.69 9.65 2.83
C GLY A 88 -7.99 8.63 1.74
N LEU A 89 -8.72 7.58 2.07
CA LEU A 89 -9.51 6.83 1.10
C LEU A 89 -10.90 7.45 1.08
N ILE A 90 -11.32 8.00 -0.06
CA ILE A 90 -12.57 8.74 -0.15
C ILE A 90 -13.59 7.88 -0.88
N VAL A 91 -14.74 7.66 -0.24
CA VAL A 91 -15.81 6.82 -0.79
C VAL A 91 -17.14 7.55 -0.74
N PRO A 92 -18.08 7.27 -1.67
CA PRO A 92 -19.42 7.86 -1.61
C PRO A 92 -20.13 7.50 -0.30
N ASN A 93 -20.77 8.47 0.34
CA ASN A 93 -21.63 8.25 1.51
C ASN A 93 -22.88 7.46 1.07
N GLY A 94 -23.02 6.22 1.52
CA GLY A 94 -24.01 5.28 1.02
C GLY A 94 -23.58 4.58 -0.27
N GLY A 95 -22.27 4.49 -0.53
CA GLY A 95 -21.69 3.85 -1.71
C GLY A 95 -21.84 2.33 -1.74
N LYS A 96 -21.55 1.74 -2.90
CA LYS A 96 -21.54 0.28 -3.10
C LYS A 96 -20.33 -0.36 -2.44
N PRO A 97 -20.42 -1.65 -2.05
CA PRO A 97 -19.26 -2.39 -1.57
C PRO A 97 -18.21 -2.56 -2.67
N PHE A 98 -16.94 -2.58 -2.27
CA PHE A 98 -15.82 -2.86 -3.16
C PHE A 98 -14.64 -3.46 -2.38
N ILE A 99 -13.67 -3.99 -3.12
CA ILE A 99 -12.41 -4.49 -2.62
C ILE A 99 -11.29 -3.63 -3.22
N LEU A 100 -10.36 -3.21 -2.38
CA LEU A 100 -9.10 -2.58 -2.80
C LEU A 100 -7.96 -3.48 -2.36
N SER A 101 -7.11 -3.90 -3.28
CA SER A 101 -6.04 -4.86 -2.99
C SER A 101 -4.70 -4.48 -3.62
N VAL A 102 -3.64 -4.96 -2.96
CA VAL A 102 -2.27 -4.95 -3.45
C VAL A 102 -2.03 -6.24 -4.24
N PRO A 103 -1.69 -6.17 -5.54
CA PRO A 103 -1.39 -7.34 -6.34
C PRO A 103 -0.26 -8.18 -5.73
N GLN A 104 -0.38 -9.52 -5.85
CA GLN A 104 0.57 -10.46 -5.23
C GLN A 104 2.02 -10.24 -5.68
N ASP A 105 2.23 -9.79 -6.91
CA ASP A 105 3.55 -9.56 -7.52
C ASP A 105 4.31 -8.36 -6.92
N VAL A 106 3.67 -7.56 -6.04
CA VAL A 106 4.29 -6.39 -5.39
C VAL A 106 4.14 -6.39 -3.86
N GLN A 107 3.60 -7.46 -3.27
CA GLN A 107 3.39 -7.56 -1.82
C GLN A 107 4.70 -7.62 -0.98
N ASP A 108 5.85 -7.79 -1.62
CA ASP A 108 7.16 -7.70 -0.98
C ASP A 108 7.62 -6.25 -0.73
N ARG A 109 6.98 -5.27 -1.37
CA ARG A 109 7.37 -3.87 -1.32
C ARG A 109 6.24 -2.85 -1.22
N LEU A 110 4.97 -3.28 -1.20
CA LEU A 110 3.79 -2.42 -1.09
C LEU A 110 2.77 -3.03 -0.15
N TYR A 111 2.19 -2.22 0.71
CA TYR A 111 1.01 -2.56 1.50
C TYR A 111 0.18 -1.31 1.84
N ILE A 112 -1.09 -1.55 2.19
CA ILE A 112 -2.05 -0.58 2.70
C ILE A 112 -1.83 -0.45 4.21
N TRP A 113 -1.81 0.76 4.74
CA TRP A 113 -1.89 0.98 6.17
C TRP A 113 -3.14 1.77 6.53
N ASP A 114 -3.81 1.33 7.58
CA ASP A 114 -5.04 1.89 8.11
C ASP A 114 -6.21 1.89 7.09
N TRP A 115 -6.66 3.03 6.62
CA TRP A 115 -7.90 3.23 5.85
C TRP A 115 -9.11 2.60 6.52
N GLY A 116 -9.31 2.97 7.82
CA GLY A 116 -10.45 2.55 8.62
C GLY A 116 -10.39 1.10 9.15
N THR A 117 -9.20 0.47 9.15
CA THR A 117 -9.04 -0.91 9.59
C THR A 117 -7.96 -1.09 10.65
N GLY A 118 -7.12 -0.06 10.91
CA GLY A 118 -5.91 -0.14 11.73
C GLY A 118 -4.86 -1.09 11.16
N GLY A 119 -3.56 -0.84 11.42
CA GLY A 119 -2.45 -1.71 11.01
C GLY A 119 -2.23 -1.81 9.50
N PHE A 120 -1.50 -2.86 9.08
CA PHE A 120 -1.02 -3.06 7.70
C PHE A 120 -1.67 -4.29 7.06
N LYS A 121 -2.00 -4.21 5.75
CA LYS A 121 -2.69 -5.28 5.03
C LYS A 121 -2.47 -5.23 3.53
N TYR A 122 -2.80 -6.34 2.86
CA TYR A 122 -2.77 -6.41 1.40
C TYR A 122 -4.12 -6.18 0.74
N GLU A 123 -5.20 -6.32 1.50
CA GLU A 123 -6.55 -6.14 0.99
C GLU A 123 -7.45 -5.50 2.04
N ILE A 124 -8.25 -4.54 1.62
CA ILE A 124 -9.38 -4.03 2.40
C ILE A 124 -10.68 -4.29 1.66
N ARG A 125 -11.70 -4.71 2.41
CA ARG A 125 -13.06 -4.85 1.93
C ARG A 125 -13.90 -3.72 2.51
N VAL A 126 -14.30 -2.80 1.67
CA VAL A 126 -15.17 -1.71 2.06
C VAL A 126 -16.62 -2.18 1.87
N PRO A 127 -17.41 -2.32 2.93
CA PRO A 127 -18.81 -2.68 2.81
C PRO A 127 -19.60 -1.51 2.20
N GLY A 128 -20.76 -1.79 1.64
CA GLY A 128 -21.72 -0.74 1.30
C GLY A 128 -22.28 -0.16 2.59
N CYS A 129 -21.66 0.87 3.13
CA CYS A 129 -22.16 1.53 4.33
C CYS A 129 -23.46 2.25 4.01
N GLU A 130 -24.45 2.15 4.91
CA GLU A 130 -25.68 2.92 4.77
C GLU A 130 -25.36 4.42 4.81
N ARG A 131 -26.08 5.20 4.00
CA ARG A 131 -25.93 6.66 4.03
C ARG A 131 -26.27 7.16 5.44
N SER A 132 -25.32 7.84 6.05
CA SER A 132 -25.55 8.48 7.35
C SER A 132 -26.11 9.88 7.14
N GLU A 133 -27.20 10.20 7.84
CA GLU A 133 -27.75 11.55 7.88
C GLU A 133 -26.91 12.50 8.76
N ASP A 134 -25.99 11.93 9.57
CA ASP A 134 -25.07 12.71 10.39
C ASP A 134 -23.96 13.39 9.54
N TYR A 135 -23.73 12.88 8.33
CA TYR A 135 -22.77 13.46 7.39
C TYR A 135 -23.52 14.27 6.33
N VAL A 136 -23.29 15.58 6.35
CA VAL A 136 -23.92 16.53 5.40
C VAL A 136 -23.40 16.37 3.97
N ASP A 137 -22.18 15.86 3.81
CA ASP A 137 -21.49 15.75 2.53
C ASP A 137 -21.71 14.38 1.85
N ASP A 138 -21.49 14.36 0.54
CA ASP A 138 -21.75 13.18 -0.28
C ASP A 138 -20.59 12.15 -0.24
N TRP A 139 -19.47 12.47 0.40
CA TRP A 139 -18.31 11.62 0.49
C TRP A 139 -17.77 11.52 1.91
N VAL A 140 -17.34 10.32 2.28
CA VAL A 140 -16.70 10.04 3.57
C VAL A 140 -15.24 9.65 3.37
N VAL A 141 -14.41 9.92 4.38
CA VAL A 141 -12.95 9.77 4.34
C VAL A 141 -12.51 8.80 5.43
N PHE A 142 -11.74 7.80 5.05
CA PHE A 142 -11.02 6.92 5.97
C PHE A 142 -9.53 7.31 5.94
N ALA A 143 -8.96 7.68 7.08
CA ALA A 143 -7.56 8.04 7.17
C ALA A 143 -6.66 6.80 7.01
N GLY A 144 -5.48 7.01 6.41
CA GLY A 144 -4.50 5.95 6.19
C GLY A 144 -3.55 6.27 5.05
N GLY A 145 -3.13 5.25 4.30
CA GLY A 145 -2.24 5.46 3.17
C GLY A 145 -1.67 4.18 2.57
N LEU A 146 -0.62 4.40 1.80
CA LEU A 146 0.19 3.35 1.20
C LEU A 146 1.60 3.40 1.80
N THR A 147 2.21 2.24 1.98
CA THR A 147 3.59 2.13 2.41
C THR A 147 4.38 1.34 1.37
N VAL A 148 5.50 1.90 0.95
CA VAL A 148 6.41 1.33 -0.05
C VAL A 148 7.81 1.20 0.51
N ARG A 149 8.58 0.27 -0.04
CA ARG A 149 10.00 0.12 0.33
C ARG A 149 10.83 1.30 -0.17
N GLU A 150 10.57 1.76 -1.38
CA GLU A 150 11.22 2.90 -2.03
C GLU A 150 10.17 3.69 -2.80
N PRO A 151 10.34 5.01 -2.99
CA PRO A 151 9.45 5.81 -3.81
C PRO A 151 9.29 5.22 -5.22
N GLU A 152 8.07 4.86 -5.60
CA GLU A 152 7.79 4.23 -6.89
C GLU A 152 6.34 4.42 -7.35
N CYS A 153 6.09 4.13 -8.64
CA CYS A 153 4.76 4.00 -9.21
C CYS A 153 4.28 2.55 -9.03
N VAL A 154 3.27 2.34 -8.22
CA VAL A 154 2.79 1.02 -7.80
C VAL A 154 1.38 0.71 -8.28
N PRO A 155 1.05 -0.56 -8.53
CA PRO A 155 -0.31 -0.97 -8.87
C PRO A 155 -1.17 -1.18 -7.64
N LEU A 156 -2.43 -0.78 -7.73
CA LEU A 156 -3.55 -1.23 -6.89
C LEU A 156 -4.62 -1.87 -7.77
N VAL A 157 -5.45 -2.70 -7.19
CA VAL A 157 -6.61 -3.30 -7.86
C VAL A 157 -7.87 -2.91 -7.09
N VAL A 158 -8.84 -2.38 -7.82
CA VAL A 158 -10.18 -2.06 -7.32
C VAL A 158 -11.18 -3.01 -7.99
N SER A 159 -12.02 -3.68 -7.19
CA SER A 159 -13.09 -4.55 -7.70
C SER A 159 -14.41 -4.22 -7.00
N ASP A 160 -15.47 -4.02 -7.77
CA ASP A 160 -16.85 -3.83 -7.27
C ASP A 160 -17.69 -5.12 -7.30
N GLY A 161 -17.01 -6.25 -7.58
CA GLY A 161 -17.64 -7.57 -7.73
C GLY A 161 -18.19 -7.86 -9.14
N SER A 162 -18.32 -6.85 -10.00
CA SER A 162 -18.72 -7.02 -11.41
C SER A 162 -17.57 -6.69 -12.38
N GLU A 163 -16.71 -5.78 -11.99
CA GLU A 163 -15.57 -5.30 -12.76
C GLU A 163 -14.35 -5.19 -11.84
N GLU A 164 -13.16 -5.36 -12.45
CA GLU A 164 -11.88 -5.17 -11.77
C GLU A 164 -11.00 -4.24 -12.60
N VAL A 165 -10.42 -3.23 -11.97
CA VAL A 165 -9.53 -2.25 -12.59
C VAL A 165 -8.22 -2.20 -11.84
N ARG A 166 -7.11 -2.37 -12.59
CA ARG A 166 -5.76 -2.09 -12.09
C ARG A 166 -5.45 -0.62 -12.34
N VAL A 167 -5.13 0.11 -11.28
CA VAL A 167 -4.76 1.52 -11.31
C VAL A 167 -3.33 1.68 -10.85
N MET A 168 -2.53 2.46 -11.58
CA MET A 168 -1.17 2.81 -11.16
C MET A 168 -1.21 4.05 -10.28
N VAL A 169 -0.44 4.06 -9.21
CA VAL A 169 -0.45 5.08 -8.16
C VAL A 169 0.98 5.55 -7.88
N GLY A 170 1.23 6.85 -7.98
CA GLY A 170 2.52 7.44 -7.65
C GLY A 170 2.67 7.61 -6.13
N VAL A 171 3.63 6.90 -5.53
CA VAL A 171 3.93 6.90 -4.10
C VAL A 171 5.37 7.37 -3.90
N GLY A 172 5.56 8.64 -3.53
CA GLY A 172 6.88 9.27 -3.40
C GLY A 172 7.61 9.49 -4.73
N ALA A 173 7.20 8.79 -5.81
CA ALA A 173 7.70 8.98 -7.16
C ALA A 173 6.54 8.97 -8.16
N PRO A 174 6.63 9.73 -9.27
CA PRO A 174 5.53 9.87 -10.21
C PRO A 174 5.35 8.63 -11.09
N CYS A 175 4.10 8.30 -11.43
CA CYS A 175 3.80 7.44 -12.56
C CYS A 175 4.09 8.17 -13.89
N PRO A 176 4.21 7.45 -15.01
CA PRO A 176 4.38 8.07 -16.31
C PRO A 176 3.32 9.13 -16.60
N GLY A 177 3.75 10.36 -16.83
CA GLY A 177 2.87 11.51 -17.10
C GLY A 177 2.46 12.34 -15.90
N GLN A 178 2.78 11.92 -14.68
CA GLN A 178 2.59 12.72 -13.47
C GLN A 178 3.79 13.63 -13.18
N GLU A 179 3.55 14.66 -12.40
CA GLU A 179 4.59 15.46 -11.75
C GLU A 179 5.07 14.79 -10.44
N PRO A 180 6.31 15.06 -10.01
CA PRO A 180 6.80 14.62 -8.70
C PRO A 180 5.90 15.12 -7.57
N PRO A 181 5.97 14.50 -6.37
CA PRO A 181 5.31 15.02 -5.18
C PRO A 181 5.71 16.48 -4.89
N PRO A 182 4.87 17.26 -4.21
CA PRO A 182 5.25 18.60 -3.76
C PRO A 182 6.40 18.50 -2.76
N GLU A 183 7.30 19.49 -2.75
CA GLU A 183 8.40 19.62 -1.78
C GLU A 183 7.89 20.00 -0.38
#